data_c0015736cfa94d4d104f5724df6ee476
#
_entry.id   c0015736cfa94d4d104f5724df6ee476
#
_cell.length_a   1.000
_cell.length_b   1.000
_cell.length_c   1.000
_cell.angle_alpha   90.00
_cell.angle_beta   90.00
_cell.angle_gamma   90.00
#
_symmetry.space_group_name_H-M   'P 1'
#
loop_
_entity.id
_entity.type
_entity.pdbx_description
1 polymer ?
#
loop_
_entity_poly.entity_id
_entity_poly.type
_entity_poly.pdbx_seq_one_letter_code
_entity_poly.pdbx_strand_id
1 'polypeptide(L)'
;MQAVKKRRRGRLFETIRDTLKRVREKFKYLDLVLLLLIIGVLVFGVTMVYSASSNMNSGSSTSFLFKQAFFSVISVSAMLLIFSVDINWSSTKIDYLISVFLAVTDIGLLIALVAGPVTSGAKGWIYIGTFGIQPVEYFKVAMILWFAKRFARNVVNPYKVVKGIKERVHYYKDFIAPGIGILLTALMPDLGGALILFALVAIIFLTSGIRPTGLITMVGIVIGVLIMVPVLLPVLEKLPLMHYQLLRFESYIDPWKTEDAGHQLINSYYAISNGGFWGRGLGNSIQKAGYLPEPNTDFIMAIVGEELGAAWILIILAVFGFIIWRLVIYAVKTRNMQIRLTLYGIAAYIGIQILVNLGGVVGVVPITGVTFPLISYGGSSLMSWGITFGIAFNMIGVLKKNESLRERE
;
A
#
# COMPACT_ATOMS: atom_id res chain seq x y z
N MET A 1 -8.92 32.48 -41.84
CA MET A 1 -9.05 31.22 -41.10
C MET A 1 -7.73 30.41 -41.05
N GLN A 2 -6.99 30.28 -42.14
CA GLN A 2 -5.71 29.53 -42.19
C GLN A 2 -4.58 30.18 -41.33
N ALA A 3 -4.44 31.51 -41.26
CA ALA A 3 -3.43 32.19 -40.45
C ALA A 3 -3.63 32.00 -38.93
N VAL A 4 -4.89 31.92 -38.44
CA VAL A 4 -5.23 31.64 -37.03
C VAL A 4 -4.90 30.19 -36.66
N LYS A 5 -5.14 29.22 -37.57
CA LYS A 5 -4.77 27.80 -37.39
C LYS A 5 -3.23 27.65 -37.34
N LYS A 6 -2.49 28.36 -38.16
CA LYS A 6 -1.01 28.32 -38.20
C LYS A 6 -0.41 28.92 -36.92
N ARG A 7 -0.93 30.04 -36.41
CA ARG A 7 -0.52 30.62 -35.10
C ARG A 7 -0.86 29.74 -33.91
N ARG A 8 -2.03 29.07 -33.89
CA ARG A 8 -2.37 28.10 -32.83
C ARG A 8 -1.45 26.89 -32.86
N ARG A 9 -1.13 26.32 -34.03
CA ARG A 9 -0.14 25.23 -34.17
C ARG A 9 1.25 25.64 -33.70
N GLY A 10 1.75 26.82 -34.05
CA GLY A 10 3.05 27.31 -33.60
C GLY A 10 3.13 27.42 -32.07
N ARG A 11 2.13 28.04 -31.42
CA ARG A 11 2.04 28.11 -29.94
C ARG A 11 1.97 26.73 -29.29
N LEU A 12 1.23 25.79 -29.88
CA LEU A 12 1.13 24.42 -29.35
C LEU A 12 2.48 23.69 -29.39
N PHE A 13 3.23 23.82 -30.49
CA PHE A 13 4.58 23.25 -30.63
C PHE A 13 5.59 23.86 -29.66
N GLU A 14 5.54 25.17 -29.44
CA GLU A 14 6.39 25.86 -28.45
C GLU A 14 6.06 25.41 -27.05
N THR A 15 4.77 25.33 -26.67
CA THR A 15 4.30 24.83 -25.36
C THR A 15 4.76 23.38 -25.12
N ILE A 16 4.62 22.51 -26.12
CA ILE A 16 5.06 21.10 -26.03
C ILE A 16 6.59 21.04 -25.85
N ARG A 17 7.35 21.79 -26.62
CA ARG A 17 8.81 21.81 -26.53
C ARG A 17 9.30 22.29 -25.17
N ASP A 18 8.68 23.34 -24.63
CA ASP A 18 9.02 23.87 -23.31
C ASP A 18 8.62 22.91 -22.18
N THR A 19 7.48 22.22 -22.32
CA THR A 19 7.09 21.17 -21.39
C THR A 19 8.08 19.99 -21.42
N LEU A 20 8.48 19.53 -22.60
CA LEU A 20 9.46 18.45 -22.74
C LEU A 20 10.83 18.85 -22.14
N LYS A 21 11.26 20.12 -22.34
CA LYS A 21 12.47 20.64 -21.71
C LYS A 21 12.39 20.58 -20.18
N ARG A 22 11.28 21.06 -19.59
CA ARG A 22 11.06 21.00 -18.13
C ARG A 22 11.08 19.59 -17.61
N VAL A 23 10.38 18.67 -18.29
CA VAL A 23 10.36 17.24 -17.93
C VAL A 23 11.79 16.68 -17.98
N ARG A 24 12.55 16.91 -19.05
CA ARG A 24 13.94 16.44 -19.16
C ARG A 24 14.84 16.99 -18.05
N GLU A 25 14.68 18.26 -17.68
CA GLU A 25 15.43 18.86 -16.57
C GLU A 25 15.06 18.23 -15.23
N LYS A 26 13.77 17.88 -15.03
CA LYS A 26 13.32 17.24 -13.81
C LYS A 26 13.89 15.84 -13.63
N PHE A 27 14.09 15.09 -14.72
CA PHE A 27 14.69 13.76 -14.68
C PHE A 27 16.13 13.74 -14.14
N LYS A 28 16.84 14.86 -14.12
CA LYS A 28 18.15 14.98 -13.46
C LYS A 28 18.08 14.79 -11.95
N TYR A 29 16.91 15.03 -11.36
CA TYR A 29 16.65 14.90 -9.91
C TYR A 29 15.99 13.58 -9.54
N LEU A 30 15.80 12.66 -10.49
CA LEU A 30 15.28 11.34 -10.24
C LEU A 30 16.25 10.51 -9.40
N ASP A 31 15.75 9.77 -8.43
CA ASP A 31 16.56 8.83 -7.66
C ASP A 31 16.68 7.50 -8.41
N LEU A 32 17.74 7.39 -9.22
CA LEU A 32 17.97 6.19 -10.03
C LEU A 32 18.16 4.92 -9.21
N VAL A 33 18.75 5.01 -8.01
CA VAL A 33 18.96 3.84 -7.15
C VAL A 33 17.62 3.27 -6.69
N LEU A 34 16.72 4.12 -6.17
CA LEU A 34 15.38 3.70 -5.82
C LEU A 34 14.61 3.14 -7.02
N LEU A 35 14.70 3.79 -8.18
CA LEU A 35 14.02 3.35 -9.39
C LEU A 35 14.49 1.95 -9.80
N LEU A 36 15.81 1.72 -9.86
CA LEU A 36 16.38 0.42 -10.25
C LEU A 36 16.00 -0.69 -9.27
N LEU A 37 15.99 -0.40 -7.96
CA LEU A 37 15.55 -1.37 -6.96
C LEU A 37 14.07 -1.73 -7.13
N ILE A 38 13.19 -0.74 -7.34
CA ILE A 38 11.75 -0.98 -7.56
C ILE A 38 11.53 -1.81 -8.83
N ILE A 39 12.21 -1.48 -9.94
CA ILE A 39 12.13 -2.24 -11.18
C ILE A 39 12.65 -3.68 -10.95
N GLY A 40 13.77 -3.85 -10.24
CA GLY A 40 14.31 -5.16 -9.92
C GLY A 40 13.33 -6.02 -9.13
N VAL A 41 12.66 -5.45 -8.11
CA VAL A 41 11.63 -6.13 -7.33
C VAL A 41 10.40 -6.46 -8.19
N LEU A 42 9.97 -5.58 -9.09
CA LEU A 42 8.86 -5.86 -10.03
C LEU A 42 9.20 -7.02 -10.99
N VAL A 43 10.40 -7.03 -11.56
CA VAL A 43 10.86 -8.13 -12.41
C VAL A 43 10.90 -9.45 -11.65
N PHE A 44 11.44 -9.42 -10.42
CA PHE A 44 11.42 -10.57 -9.53
C PHE A 44 9.99 -11.05 -9.25
N GLY A 45 9.06 -10.12 -8.95
CA GLY A 45 7.65 -10.40 -8.73
C GLY A 45 6.98 -11.07 -9.94
N VAL A 46 7.24 -10.57 -11.16
CA VAL A 46 6.73 -11.19 -12.40
C VAL A 46 7.23 -12.64 -12.54
N THR A 47 8.51 -12.87 -12.25
CA THR A 47 9.11 -14.22 -12.30
C THR A 47 8.48 -15.14 -11.27
N MET A 48 8.30 -14.69 -10.03
CA MET A 48 7.74 -15.52 -8.97
C MET A 48 6.24 -15.78 -9.15
N VAL A 49 5.47 -14.81 -9.66
CA VAL A 49 4.06 -15.02 -10.01
C VAL A 49 3.93 -16.07 -11.11
N TYR A 50 4.79 -16.04 -12.13
CA TYR A 50 4.82 -17.08 -13.16
C TYR A 50 5.09 -18.47 -12.56
N SER A 51 6.12 -18.58 -11.71
CA SER A 51 6.46 -19.85 -11.06
C SER A 51 5.33 -20.33 -10.14
N ALA A 52 4.81 -19.48 -9.28
CA ALA A 52 3.74 -19.82 -8.33
C ALA A 52 2.43 -20.24 -9.03
N SER A 53 2.18 -19.74 -10.25
CA SER A 53 0.95 -20.04 -11.01
C SER A 53 1.09 -21.26 -11.94
N SER A 54 2.24 -21.92 -11.99
CA SER A 54 2.51 -22.95 -13.02
C SER A 54 1.61 -24.19 -12.94
N ASN A 55 1.07 -24.49 -11.78
CA ASN A 55 0.22 -25.68 -11.54
C ASN A 55 -1.20 -25.32 -11.05
N MET A 56 -1.63 -24.07 -11.23
CA MET A 56 -2.99 -23.67 -10.85
C MET A 56 -4.02 -24.15 -11.87
N ASN A 57 -5.06 -24.82 -11.41
CA ASN A 57 -6.19 -25.28 -12.25
C ASN A 57 -7.03 -24.13 -12.82
N SER A 58 -6.91 -22.91 -12.30
CA SER A 58 -7.74 -21.76 -12.61
C SER A 58 -7.23 -20.86 -13.75
N GLY A 59 -6.16 -21.25 -14.45
CA GLY A 59 -5.63 -20.48 -15.59
C GLY A 59 -4.24 -20.90 -16.03
N SER A 60 -3.85 -20.53 -17.27
CA SER A 60 -2.47 -20.80 -17.69
C SER A 60 -1.50 -19.85 -16.98
N SER A 61 -0.37 -20.36 -16.50
CA SER A 61 0.70 -19.57 -15.89
C SER A 61 1.17 -18.41 -16.77
N THR A 62 1.09 -18.58 -18.09
CA THR A 62 1.40 -17.53 -19.07
C THR A 62 0.40 -16.37 -19.00
N SER A 63 -0.87 -16.63 -18.73
CA SER A 63 -1.87 -15.55 -18.52
C SER A 63 -1.56 -14.71 -17.30
N PHE A 64 -1.17 -15.33 -16.18
CA PHE A 64 -0.75 -14.61 -14.98
C PHE A 64 0.53 -13.81 -15.21
N LEU A 65 1.52 -14.38 -15.93
CA LEU A 65 2.74 -13.69 -16.34
C LEU A 65 2.41 -12.41 -17.12
N PHE A 66 1.61 -12.52 -18.19
CA PHE A 66 1.27 -11.37 -19.04
C PHE A 66 0.49 -10.30 -18.28
N LYS A 67 -0.47 -10.68 -17.44
CA LYS A 67 -1.22 -9.74 -16.61
C LYS A 67 -0.31 -9.02 -15.61
N GLN A 68 0.55 -9.76 -14.89
CA GLN A 68 1.49 -9.18 -13.93
C GLN A 68 2.49 -8.24 -14.61
N ALA A 69 3.08 -8.64 -15.74
CA ALA A 69 3.98 -7.82 -16.53
C ALA A 69 3.29 -6.54 -17.05
N PHE A 70 2.06 -6.67 -17.57
CA PHE A 70 1.25 -5.53 -18.04
C PHE A 70 0.99 -4.52 -16.91
N PHE A 71 0.51 -4.98 -15.75
CA PHE A 71 0.28 -4.10 -14.60
C PHE A 71 1.58 -3.51 -14.04
N SER A 72 2.70 -4.24 -14.10
CA SER A 72 4.02 -3.72 -13.71
C SER A 72 4.45 -2.58 -14.64
N VAL A 73 4.30 -2.71 -15.95
CA VAL A 73 4.60 -1.65 -16.92
C VAL A 73 3.72 -0.43 -16.70
N ILE A 74 2.41 -0.62 -16.48
CA ILE A 74 1.50 0.49 -16.20
C ILE A 74 1.86 1.16 -14.86
N SER A 75 2.21 0.39 -13.83
CA SER A 75 2.65 0.90 -12.53
C SER A 75 3.89 1.78 -12.66
N VAL A 76 4.93 1.32 -13.39
CA VAL A 76 6.15 2.12 -13.68
C VAL A 76 5.80 3.36 -14.50
N SER A 77 4.92 3.23 -15.49
CA SER A 77 4.47 4.36 -16.31
C SER A 77 3.74 5.42 -15.47
N ALA A 78 2.82 5.00 -14.60
CA ALA A 78 2.11 5.89 -13.66
C ALA A 78 3.10 6.58 -12.69
N MET A 79 4.07 5.83 -12.17
CA MET A 79 5.13 6.35 -11.31
C MET A 79 5.93 7.46 -12.00
N LEU A 80 6.40 7.23 -13.23
CA LEU A 80 7.17 8.20 -14.00
C LEU A 80 6.32 9.40 -14.46
N LEU A 81 5.05 9.19 -14.78
CA LEU A 81 4.10 10.25 -15.10
C LEU A 81 3.88 11.17 -13.90
N ILE A 82 3.59 10.63 -12.72
CA ILE A 82 3.42 11.43 -11.49
C ILE A 82 4.72 12.17 -11.15
N PHE A 83 5.87 11.52 -11.31
CA PHE A 83 7.17 12.17 -11.14
C PHE A 83 7.32 13.35 -12.09
N SER A 84 6.95 13.23 -13.36
CA SER A 84 7.16 14.25 -14.39
C SER A 84 6.36 15.54 -14.19
N VAL A 85 5.20 15.45 -13.49
CA VAL A 85 4.33 16.61 -13.24
C VAL A 85 4.92 17.54 -12.19
N ASP A 86 4.95 18.85 -12.46
CA ASP A 86 5.37 19.85 -11.48
C ASP A 86 4.27 20.12 -10.46
N ILE A 87 4.36 19.43 -9.31
CA ILE A 87 3.38 19.50 -8.22
C ILE A 87 3.87 20.49 -7.17
N ASN A 88 3.10 21.57 -6.96
CA ASN A 88 3.28 22.45 -5.80
C ASN A 88 2.50 21.88 -4.61
N TRP A 89 3.17 21.07 -3.79
CA TRP A 89 2.58 20.39 -2.63
C TRP A 89 1.97 21.33 -1.58
N SER A 90 2.38 22.61 -1.56
CA SER A 90 1.85 23.60 -0.62
C SER A 90 0.60 24.33 -1.13
N SER A 91 0.16 24.06 -2.35
CA SER A 91 -0.97 24.78 -2.97
C SER A 91 -2.33 24.28 -2.46
N THR A 92 -3.31 25.19 -2.45
CA THR A 92 -4.71 24.88 -2.12
C THR A 92 -5.36 23.96 -3.17
N LYS A 93 -4.88 23.98 -4.43
CA LYS A 93 -5.34 23.07 -5.48
C LYS A 93 -5.00 21.62 -5.15
N ILE A 94 -3.81 21.37 -4.59
CA ILE A 94 -3.42 20.04 -4.15
C ILE A 94 -4.26 19.59 -2.95
N ASP A 95 -4.62 20.50 -2.04
CA ASP A 95 -5.55 20.17 -0.96
C ASP A 95 -6.90 19.68 -1.48
N TYR A 96 -7.43 20.38 -2.47
CA TYR A 96 -8.68 19.98 -3.11
C TYR A 96 -8.55 18.61 -3.78
N LEU A 97 -7.47 18.38 -4.54
CA LEU A 97 -7.22 17.10 -5.20
C LEU A 97 -7.08 15.95 -4.19
N ILE A 98 -6.38 16.16 -3.07
CA ILE A 98 -6.27 15.15 -2.00
C ILE A 98 -7.66 14.87 -1.40
N SER A 99 -8.48 15.91 -1.18
CA SER A 99 -9.84 15.74 -0.64
C SER A 99 -10.75 14.98 -1.61
N VAL A 100 -10.66 15.29 -2.92
CA VAL A 100 -11.40 14.58 -3.97
C VAL A 100 -10.92 13.13 -4.05
N PHE A 101 -9.61 12.89 -3.99
CA PHE A 101 -9.05 11.53 -4.04
C PHE A 101 -9.54 10.69 -2.85
N LEU A 102 -9.54 11.24 -1.64
CA LEU A 102 -10.08 10.57 -0.46
C LEU A 102 -11.58 10.28 -0.63
N ALA A 103 -12.39 11.27 -1.05
CA ALA A 103 -13.82 11.08 -1.26
C ALA A 103 -14.14 10.02 -2.33
N VAL A 104 -13.38 10.01 -3.44
CA VAL A 104 -13.54 9.00 -4.50
C VAL A 104 -13.22 7.60 -3.98
N THR A 105 -12.18 7.46 -3.15
CA THR A 105 -11.85 6.17 -2.56
C THR A 105 -12.85 5.75 -1.50
N ASP A 106 -13.40 6.66 -0.68
CA ASP A 106 -14.50 6.37 0.26
C ASP A 106 -15.75 5.90 -0.46
N ILE A 107 -16.13 6.59 -1.55
CA ILE A 107 -17.25 6.17 -2.42
C ILE A 107 -16.97 4.79 -3.03
N GLY A 108 -15.74 4.53 -3.47
CA GLY A 108 -15.31 3.22 -3.96
C GLY A 108 -15.47 2.14 -2.90
N LEU A 109 -15.07 2.39 -1.65
CA LEU A 109 -15.27 1.47 -0.53
C LEU A 109 -16.76 1.20 -0.29
N LEU A 110 -17.59 2.23 -0.32
CA LEU A 110 -19.05 2.09 -0.16
C LEU A 110 -19.65 1.23 -1.29
N ILE A 111 -19.25 1.47 -2.55
CA ILE A 111 -19.71 0.68 -3.69
C ILE A 111 -19.26 -0.78 -3.54
N ALA A 112 -18.01 -1.04 -3.13
CA ALA A 112 -17.51 -2.39 -2.91
C ALA A 112 -18.29 -3.12 -1.80
N LEU A 113 -18.62 -2.42 -0.71
CA LEU A 113 -19.41 -2.99 0.39
C LEU A 113 -20.84 -3.37 -0.06
N VAL A 114 -21.51 -2.50 -0.84
CA VAL A 114 -22.92 -2.68 -1.21
C VAL A 114 -23.06 -3.61 -2.42
N ALA A 115 -22.27 -3.38 -3.47
CA ALA A 115 -22.43 -4.03 -4.78
C ALA A 115 -21.28 -5.02 -5.13
N GLY A 116 -20.22 -5.08 -4.31
CA GLY A 116 -19.09 -5.98 -4.57
C GLY A 116 -19.44 -7.45 -4.34
N PRO A 117 -18.90 -8.37 -5.15
CA PRO A 117 -19.02 -9.80 -4.90
C PRO A 117 -18.23 -10.20 -3.65
N VAL A 118 -18.68 -11.25 -2.99
CA VAL A 118 -17.91 -11.88 -1.89
C VAL A 118 -16.78 -12.67 -2.52
N THR A 119 -15.55 -12.27 -2.26
CA THR A 119 -14.33 -12.97 -2.72
C THR A 119 -13.50 -13.30 -1.49
N SER A 120 -13.19 -14.57 -1.27
CA SER A 120 -12.42 -15.04 -0.11
C SER A 120 -12.96 -14.50 1.24
N GLY A 121 -14.29 -14.46 1.37
CA GLY A 121 -14.98 -14.04 2.60
C GLY A 121 -15.07 -12.52 2.82
N ALA A 122 -14.61 -11.68 1.90
CA ALA A 122 -14.69 -10.23 1.99
C ALA A 122 -15.32 -9.59 0.73
N LYS A 123 -15.99 -8.44 0.91
CA LYS A 123 -16.56 -7.64 -0.18
C LYS A 123 -15.63 -6.46 -0.50
N GLY A 124 -14.42 -6.71 -0.97
CA GLY A 124 -13.41 -5.66 -1.18
C GLY A 124 -13.20 -5.24 -2.64
N TRP A 125 -13.93 -5.81 -3.61
CA TRP A 125 -13.65 -5.68 -5.03
C TRP A 125 -14.81 -5.06 -5.81
N ILE A 126 -14.45 -4.20 -6.78
CA ILE A 126 -15.36 -3.68 -7.81
C ILE A 126 -14.85 -4.22 -9.15
N TYR A 127 -15.70 -4.92 -9.90
CA TYR A 127 -15.34 -5.43 -11.22
C TYR A 127 -15.91 -4.54 -12.33
N ILE A 128 -15.03 -4.11 -13.24
CA ILE A 128 -15.38 -3.40 -14.47
C ILE A 128 -14.93 -4.30 -15.63
N GLY A 129 -15.86 -5.07 -16.16
CA GLY A 129 -15.53 -6.14 -17.10
C GLY A 129 -14.66 -7.21 -16.43
N THR A 130 -13.47 -7.44 -16.98
CA THR A 130 -12.50 -8.41 -16.45
C THR A 130 -11.51 -7.81 -15.43
N PHE A 131 -11.57 -6.50 -15.19
CA PHE A 131 -10.66 -5.81 -14.30
C PHE A 131 -11.26 -5.65 -12.90
N GLY A 132 -10.61 -6.22 -11.89
CA GLY A 132 -10.94 -6.02 -10.48
C GLY A 132 -10.20 -4.80 -9.93
N ILE A 133 -10.95 -3.87 -9.35
CA ILE A 133 -10.41 -2.72 -8.61
C ILE A 133 -10.67 -2.95 -7.13
N GLN A 134 -9.63 -2.82 -6.32
CA GLN A 134 -9.73 -2.91 -4.86
C GLN A 134 -9.56 -1.50 -4.27
N PRO A 135 -10.64 -0.81 -3.88
CA PRO A 135 -10.57 0.59 -3.45
C PRO A 135 -9.68 0.83 -2.23
N VAL A 136 -9.57 -0.14 -1.32
CA VAL A 136 -8.74 -0.03 -0.11
C VAL A 136 -7.25 0.20 -0.45
N GLU A 137 -6.76 -0.32 -1.56
CA GLU A 137 -5.37 -0.11 -1.99
C GLU A 137 -5.09 1.36 -2.30
N TYR A 138 -6.02 2.03 -2.96
CA TYR A 138 -5.92 3.47 -3.25
C TYR A 138 -6.25 4.32 -2.03
N PHE A 139 -7.15 3.85 -1.17
CA PHE A 139 -7.52 4.53 0.07
C PHE A 139 -6.32 4.65 1.04
N LYS A 140 -5.45 3.62 1.12
CA LYS A 140 -4.20 3.70 1.90
C LYS A 140 -3.34 4.89 1.46
N VAL A 141 -3.20 5.10 0.16
CA VAL A 141 -2.43 6.23 -0.40
C VAL A 141 -3.12 7.58 -0.11
N ALA A 142 -4.44 7.64 -0.29
CA ALA A 142 -5.24 8.84 0.00
C ALA A 142 -5.12 9.24 1.48
N MET A 143 -5.16 8.27 2.40
CA MET A 143 -4.98 8.46 3.83
C MET A 143 -3.60 9.04 4.19
N ILE A 144 -2.52 8.50 3.59
CA ILE A 144 -1.16 9.03 3.81
C ILE A 144 -1.11 10.51 3.42
N LEU A 145 -1.59 10.86 2.23
CA LEU A 145 -1.59 12.24 1.75
C LEU A 145 -2.47 13.16 2.59
N TRP A 146 -3.65 12.69 2.98
CA TRP A 146 -4.60 13.45 3.79
C TRP A 146 -4.00 13.79 5.15
N PHE A 147 -3.57 12.79 5.91
CA PHE A 147 -3.04 13.02 7.24
C PHE A 147 -1.71 13.77 7.23
N ALA A 148 -0.81 13.49 6.27
CA ALA A 148 0.41 14.26 6.11
C ALA A 148 0.15 15.74 5.90
N LYS A 149 -0.87 16.08 5.09
CA LYS A 149 -1.27 17.48 4.84
C LYS A 149 -1.92 18.11 6.08
N ARG A 150 -2.84 17.42 6.74
CA ARG A 150 -3.59 17.96 7.89
C ARG A 150 -2.68 18.13 9.11
N PHE A 151 -1.84 17.15 9.40
CA PHE A 151 -0.91 17.26 10.52
C PHE A 151 0.18 18.30 10.27
N ALA A 152 0.69 18.44 9.04
CA ALA A 152 1.64 19.50 8.71
C ALA A 152 1.10 20.91 8.98
N ARG A 153 -0.19 21.15 8.81
CA ARG A 153 -0.84 22.42 9.17
C ARG A 153 -0.95 22.65 10.68
N ASN A 154 -1.23 21.59 11.42
CA ASN A 154 -1.46 21.67 12.86
C ASN A 154 -0.15 21.85 13.66
N VAL A 155 0.98 21.36 13.13
CA VAL A 155 2.31 21.51 13.76
C VAL A 155 2.81 22.97 13.72
N VAL A 156 2.36 23.78 12.76
CA VAL A 156 2.72 25.23 12.71
C VAL A 156 2.23 25.99 13.96
N ASN A 157 1.30 25.40 14.74
CA ASN A 157 0.84 25.97 16.00
C ASN A 157 0.68 24.93 17.11
N PRO A 158 1.80 24.31 17.60
CA PRO A 158 1.75 23.23 18.61
C PRO A 158 1.24 23.70 19.98
N TYR A 159 1.15 25.04 20.19
CA TYR A 159 0.66 25.67 21.43
C TYR A 159 -0.78 26.14 21.36
N LYS A 160 -1.47 25.96 20.23
CA LYS A 160 -2.89 26.22 20.18
C LYS A 160 -3.61 25.19 21.02
N VAL A 161 -3.65 25.46 22.32
CA VAL A 161 -4.48 24.69 23.26
C VAL A 161 -5.90 24.81 22.74
N VAL A 162 -6.48 23.70 22.27
CA VAL A 162 -7.86 23.59 21.86
C VAL A 162 -8.73 23.89 23.09
N LYS A 163 -9.01 25.16 23.36
CA LYS A 163 -9.66 25.61 24.61
C LYS A 163 -11.19 25.53 24.58
N GLY A 164 -11.80 25.32 23.42
CA GLY A 164 -13.25 25.32 23.29
C GLY A 164 -13.81 24.11 22.52
N ILE A 165 -15.09 23.80 22.75
CA ILE A 165 -15.81 22.74 22.05
C ILE A 165 -15.76 22.94 20.52
N LYS A 166 -15.94 24.19 20.04
CA LYS A 166 -15.89 24.52 18.61
C LYS A 166 -14.51 24.22 17.96
N GLU A 167 -13.41 24.49 18.67
CA GLU A 167 -12.06 24.22 18.18
C GLU A 167 -11.78 22.72 18.19
N ARG A 168 -12.27 21.97 19.18
CA ARG A 168 -12.19 20.50 19.22
C ARG A 168 -12.96 19.89 18.05
N VAL A 169 -14.17 20.31 17.80
CA VAL A 169 -14.98 19.85 16.65
C VAL A 169 -14.26 20.14 15.34
N HIS A 170 -13.62 21.31 15.21
CA HIS A 170 -12.86 21.66 14.01
C HIS A 170 -11.61 20.78 13.81
N TYR A 171 -10.96 20.36 14.89
CA TYR A 171 -9.83 19.42 14.83
C TYR A 171 -10.29 18.01 14.46
N TYR A 172 -11.35 17.51 15.09
CA TYR A 172 -11.84 16.15 14.87
C TYR A 172 -12.54 15.95 13.53
N LYS A 173 -13.05 17.01 12.88
CA LYS A 173 -13.66 16.90 11.56
C LYS A 173 -12.72 16.32 10.49
N ASP A 174 -11.41 16.57 10.64
CA ASP A 174 -10.40 16.05 9.71
C ASP A 174 -10.23 14.51 9.81
N PHE A 175 -10.75 13.88 10.85
CA PHE A 175 -10.76 12.44 11.05
C PHE A 175 -12.05 11.76 10.60
N ILE A 176 -13.12 12.53 10.31
CA ILE A 176 -14.44 11.95 9.97
C ILE A 176 -14.35 11.16 8.65
N ALA A 177 -13.91 11.78 7.56
CA ALA A 177 -13.84 11.10 6.26
C ALA A 177 -12.90 9.90 6.28
N PRO A 178 -11.63 10.00 6.75
CA PRO A 178 -10.80 8.81 6.90
C PRO A 178 -11.38 7.76 7.84
N GLY A 179 -12.06 8.17 8.91
CA GLY A 179 -12.72 7.29 9.86
C GLY A 179 -13.87 6.49 9.22
N ILE A 180 -14.64 7.12 8.33
CA ILE A 180 -15.67 6.44 7.54
C ILE A 180 -15.03 5.35 6.67
N GLY A 181 -13.94 5.64 5.93
CA GLY A 181 -13.27 4.65 5.10
C GLY A 181 -12.70 3.48 5.90
N ILE A 182 -12.11 3.73 7.08
CA ILE A 182 -11.65 2.65 7.98
C ILE A 182 -12.84 1.80 8.44
N LEU A 183 -13.94 2.44 8.84
CA LEU A 183 -15.17 1.74 9.25
C LEU A 183 -15.75 0.91 8.10
N LEU A 184 -15.84 1.45 6.89
CA LEU A 184 -16.29 0.72 5.70
C LEU A 184 -15.40 -0.49 5.42
N THR A 185 -14.08 -0.35 5.54
CA THR A 185 -13.13 -1.46 5.36
C THR A 185 -13.34 -2.56 6.41
N ALA A 186 -13.57 -2.19 7.67
CA ALA A 186 -13.88 -3.13 8.74
C ALA A 186 -15.23 -3.84 8.51
N LEU A 187 -16.24 -3.12 8.01
CA LEU A 187 -17.56 -3.68 7.68
C LEU A 187 -17.53 -4.60 6.44
N MET A 188 -16.50 -4.49 5.58
CA MET A 188 -16.27 -5.43 4.47
C MET A 188 -15.56 -6.73 4.87
N PRO A 189 -15.55 -7.15 6.09
CA PRO A 189 -14.65 -8.03 6.85
C PRO A 189 -13.19 -8.05 6.37
N ASP A 190 -12.63 -6.91 5.93
CA ASP A 190 -11.20 -6.78 5.61
C ASP A 190 -10.41 -6.27 6.84
N LEU A 191 -10.23 -7.16 7.81
CA LEU A 191 -9.50 -6.83 9.04
C LEU A 191 -8.03 -6.50 8.78
N GLY A 192 -7.42 -7.13 7.78
CA GLY A 192 -6.03 -6.84 7.38
C GLY A 192 -5.87 -5.43 6.84
N GLY A 193 -6.75 -5.04 5.92
CA GLY A 193 -6.81 -3.66 5.39
C GLY A 193 -7.08 -2.65 6.50
N ALA A 194 -8.05 -2.90 7.37
CA ALA A 194 -8.38 -2.01 8.48
C ALA A 194 -7.21 -1.84 9.47
N LEU A 195 -6.49 -2.92 9.80
CA LEU A 195 -5.31 -2.89 10.65
C LEU A 195 -4.18 -2.03 10.04
N ILE A 196 -3.91 -2.22 8.74
CA ILE A 196 -2.90 -1.42 8.03
C ILE A 196 -3.28 0.06 8.04
N LEU A 197 -4.53 0.39 7.72
CA LEU A 197 -5.02 1.77 7.72
C LEU A 197 -4.86 2.41 9.09
N PHE A 198 -5.21 1.70 10.15
CA PHE A 198 -5.06 2.18 11.50
C PHE A 198 -3.60 2.40 11.89
N ALA A 199 -2.72 1.43 11.61
CA ALA A 199 -1.30 1.53 11.89
C ALA A 199 -0.63 2.69 11.12
N LEU A 200 -1.05 2.95 9.88
CA LEU A 200 -0.60 4.09 9.09
C LEU A 200 -0.95 5.42 9.76
N VAL A 201 -2.19 5.60 10.19
CA VAL A 201 -2.61 6.82 10.90
C VAL A 201 -1.79 6.99 12.17
N ALA A 202 -1.62 5.92 12.95
CA ALA A 202 -0.84 5.94 14.19
C ALA A 202 0.61 6.39 13.95
N ILE A 203 1.29 5.83 12.94
CA ILE A 203 2.68 6.18 12.65
C ILE A 203 2.79 7.63 12.12
N ILE A 204 1.91 8.06 11.22
CA ILE A 204 1.93 9.44 10.73
C ILE A 204 1.66 10.43 11.87
N PHE A 205 0.76 10.07 12.78
CA PHE A 205 0.48 10.88 13.98
C PHE A 205 1.71 10.95 14.90
N LEU A 206 2.36 9.82 15.21
CA LEU A 206 3.57 9.74 16.03
C LEU A 206 4.71 10.60 15.46
N THR A 207 4.92 10.50 14.15
CA THR A 207 5.98 11.23 13.46
C THR A 207 5.67 12.71 13.25
N SER A 208 4.42 13.14 13.47
CA SER A 208 3.99 14.53 13.31
C SER A 208 4.48 15.46 14.43
N GLY A 209 4.93 14.92 15.57
CA GLY A 209 5.32 15.72 16.73
C GLY A 209 4.15 16.33 17.50
N ILE A 210 2.91 15.92 17.21
CA ILE A 210 1.71 16.32 17.97
C ILE A 210 1.76 15.64 19.35
N ARG A 211 1.25 16.32 20.39
CA ARG A 211 1.33 15.81 21.78
C ARG A 211 0.77 14.39 21.89
N PRO A 212 1.43 13.51 22.68
CA PRO A 212 1.11 12.08 22.77
C PRO A 212 -0.26 11.77 23.43
N THR A 213 -0.94 12.76 24.03
CA THR A 213 -2.28 12.54 24.62
C THR A 213 -3.29 11.99 23.62
N GLY A 214 -3.27 12.47 22.35
CA GLY A 214 -4.08 11.90 21.28
C GLY A 214 -3.65 10.48 20.88
N LEU A 215 -2.36 10.19 20.98
CA LEU A 215 -1.83 8.85 20.73
C LEU A 215 -2.28 7.86 21.81
N ILE A 216 -2.21 8.25 23.10
CA ILE A 216 -2.67 7.42 24.22
C ILE A 216 -4.15 7.07 24.02
N THR A 217 -4.96 8.03 23.56
CA THR A 217 -6.37 7.79 23.24
C THR A 217 -6.50 6.82 22.04
N MET A 218 -5.74 7.02 20.96
CA MET A 218 -5.77 6.11 19.80
C MET A 218 -5.28 4.70 20.16
N VAL A 219 -4.16 4.59 20.87
CA VAL A 219 -3.64 3.29 21.35
C VAL A 219 -4.64 2.65 22.30
N GLY A 220 -5.27 3.42 23.19
CA GLY A 220 -6.32 2.94 24.08
C GLY A 220 -7.54 2.41 23.32
N ILE A 221 -7.96 3.08 22.24
CA ILE A 221 -9.04 2.62 21.36
C ILE A 221 -8.64 1.28 20.69
N VAL A 222 -7.42 1.19 20.17
CA VAL A 222 -6.95 -0.07 19.52
C VAL A 222 -6.88 -1.20 20.50
N ILE A 223 -6.24 -0.98 21.65
CA ILE A 223 -6.17 -1.99 22.72
C ILE A 223 -7.59 -2.36 23.15
N GLY A 224 -8.48 -1.37 23.30
CA GLY A 224 -9.88 -1.59 23.59
C GLY A 224 -10.58 -2.47 22.55
N VAL A 225 -10.38 -2.19 21.24
CA VAL A 225 -10.92 -3.00 20.15
C VAL A 225 -10.29 -4.40 20.16
N LEU A 226 -8.97 -4.53 20.31
CA LEU A 226 -8.30 -5.83 20.36
C LEU A 226 -8.75 -6.68 21.56
N ILE A 227 -9.00 -6.06 22.71
CA ILE A 227 -9.56 -6.75 23.89
C ILE A 227 -11.05 -7.06 23.67
N MET A 228 -11.78 -6.17 23.01
CA MET A 228 -13.22 -6.33 22.78
C MET A 228 -13.52 -7.41 21.73
N VAL A 229 -12.63 -7.62 20.73
CA VAL A 229 -12.82 -8.66 19.71
C VAL A 229 -13.00 -10.05 20.34
N PRO A 230 -12.13 -10.59 21.20
CA PRO A 230 -12.33 -11.89 21.84
C PRO A 230 -13.59 -11.96 22.72
N VAL A 231 -13.95 -10.85 23.38
CA VAL A 231 -15.14 -10.77 24.22
C VAL A 231 -16.43 -10.77 23.38
N LEU A 232 -16.38 -10.14 22.21
CA LEU A 232 -17.49 -10.11 21.27
C LEU A 232 -17.55 -11.35 20.36
N LEU A 233 -16.49 -12.15 20.30
CA LEU A 233 -16.41 -13.37 19.49
C LEU A 233 -17.69 -14.23 19.59
N PRO A 234 -18.22 -14.60 20.79
CA PRO A 234 -19.43 -15.44 20.89
C PRO A 234 -20.70 -14.76 20.35
N VAL A 235 -20.72 -13.43 20.28
CA VAL A 235 -21.81 -12.64 19.68
C VAL A 235 -21.63 -12.52 18.18
N LEU A 236 -20.39 -12.34 17.73
CA LEU A 236 -20.00 -12.20 16.33
C LEU A 236 -20.14 -13.53 15.57
N GLU A 237 -19.95 -14.67 16.21
CA GLU A 237 -20.21 -16.02 15.68
C GLU A 237 -21.64 -16.19 15.15
N LYS A 238 -22.57 -15.47 15.73
CA LYS A 238 -23.99 -15.48 15.29
C LYS A 238 -24.23 -14.67 14.01
N LEU A 239 -23.25 -13.90 13.57
CA LEU A 239 -23.32 -13.10 12.35
C LEU A 239 -22.67 -13.85 11.18
N PRO A 240 -23.43 -14.23 10.13
CA PRO A 240 -22.90 -15.01 9.00
C PRO A 240 -21.72 -14.37 8.29
N LEU A 241 -21.60 -13.04 8.34
CA LEU A 241 -20.54 -12.25 7.74
C LEU A 241 -19.19 -12.35 8.47
N MET A 242 -19.18 -12.75 9.74
CA MET A 242 -17.98 -12.82 10.57
C MET A 242 -17.39 -14.24 10.68
N HIS A 243 -18.13 -15.25 10.26
CA HIS A 243 -17.71 -16.66 10.38
C HIS A 243 -16.35 -16.94 9.73
N TYR A 244 -16.11 -16.39 8.54
CA TYR A 244 -14.83 -16.55 7.83
C TYR A 244 -13.64 -15.91 8.57
N GLN A 245 -13.86 -14.77 9.22
CA GLN A 245 -12.81 -14.09 10.00
C GLN A 245 -12.50 -14.84 11.29
N LEU A 246 -13.52 -15.44 11.90
CA LEU A 246 -13.36 -16.28 13.08
C LEU A 246 -12.53 -17.50 12.77
N LEU A 247 -12.82 -18.20 11.66
CA LEU A 247 -12.01 -19.33 11.20
C LEU A 247 -10.54 -18.96 10.98
N ARG A 248 -10.25 -17.78 10.45
CA ARG A 248 -8.87 -17.28 10.32
C ARG A 248 -8.21 -17.03 11.66
N PHE A 249 -8.95 -16.56 12.65
CA PHE A 249 -8.45 -16.33 13.99
C PHE A 249 -8.24 -17.64 14.76
N GLU A 250 -9.17 -18.58 14.63
CA GLU A 250 -9.03 -19.93 15.18
C GLU A 250 -7.86 -20.68 14.57
N SER A 251 -7.67 -20.58 13.24
CA SER A 251 -6.54 -21.19 12.54
C SER A 251 -5.20 -20.61 12.96
N TYR A 252 -5.18 -19.35 13.40
CA TYR A 252 -3.98 -18.71 13.96
C TYR A 252 -3.64 -19.29 15.35
N ILE A 253 -4.66 -19.57 16.18
CA ILE A 253 -4.46 -20.13 17.54
C ILE A 253 -4.07 -21.61 17.44
N ASP A 254 -4.80 -22.40 16.65
CA ASP A 254 -4.53 -23.82 16.45
C ASP A 254 -4.84 -24.23 15.00
N PRO A 255 -3.86 -24.15 14.11
CA PRO A 255 -4.06 -24.44 12.69
C PRO A 255 -4.43 -25.91 12.42
N TRP A 256 -4.12 -26.82 13.35
CA TRP A 256 -4.39 -28.26 13.19
C TRP A 256 -5.85 -28.64 13.44
N LYS A 257 -6.62 -27.77 14.09
CA LYS A 257 -8.05 -28.00 14.38
C LYS A 257 -8.99 -27.42 13.33
N THR A 258 -8.50 -26.51 12.48
CA THR A 258 -9.32 -25.84 11.46
C THR A 258 -9.03 -26.43 10.08
N GLU A 259 -10.08 -26.85 9.34
CA GLU A 259 -9.90 -27.54 8.05
C GLU A 259 -9.33 -26.61 6.97
N ASP A 260 -10.03 -25.54 6.55
CA ASP A 260 -9.60 -24.73 5.40
C ASP A 260 -8.51 -23.69 5.71
N ALA A 261 -8.73 -22.83 6.69
CA ALA A 261 -7.81 -21.76 7.02
C ALA A 261 -6.54 -22.29 7.70
N GLY A 262 -6.65 -23.37 8.49
CA GLY A 262 -5.53 -24.09 9.06
C GLY A 262 -4.67 -24.74 8.01
N HIS A 263 -5.30 -25.34 6.99
CA HIS A 263 -4.61 -25.98 5.86
C HIS A 263 -3.70 -24.99 5.10
N GLN A 264 -4.14 -23.73 4.90
CA GLN A 264 -3.31 -22.70 4.30
C GLN A 264 -2.03 -22.43 5.11
N LEU A 265 -2.17 -22.29 6.42
CA LEU A 265 -1.04 -21.98 7.31
C LEU A 265 -0.07 -23.15 7.44
N ILE A 266 -0.58 -24.37 7.58
CA ILE A 266 0.23 -25.60 7.65
C ILE A 266 1.04 -25.79 6.36
N ASN A 267 0.42 -25.62 5.18
CA ASN A 267 1.13 -25.76 3.92
C ASN A 267 2.15 -24.63 3.69
N SER A 268 1.91 -23.45 4.25
CA SER A 268 2.91 -22.38 4.28
C SER A 268 4.14 -22.79 5.12
N TYR A 269 3.92 -23.42 6.27
CA TYR A 269 5.04 -23.94 7.08
C TYR A 269 5.81 -25.06 6.36
N TYR A 270 5.10 -25.97 5.68
CA TYR A 270 5.75 -26.98 4.86
C TYR A 270 6.57 -26.37 3.73
N ALA A 271 6.05 -25.33 3.04
CA ALA A 271 6.79 -24.63 2.01
C ALA A 271 8.12 -24.08 2.55
N ILE A 272 8.08 -23.30 3.63
CA ILE A 272 9.27 -22.70 4.23
C ILE A 272 10.24 -23.76 4.74
N SER A 273 9.73 -24.80 5.40
CA SER A 273 10.55 -25.89 5.92
C SER A 273 11.24 -26.70 4.80
N ASN A 274 10.49 -27.01 3.73
CA ASN A 274 11.02 -27.76 2.58
C ASN A 274 12.11 -26.97 1.83
N GLY A 275 12.00 -25.64 1.77
CA GLY A 275 12.99 -24.80 1.10
C GLY A 275 14.28 -24.65 1.88
N GLY A 276 14.23 -24.72 3.20
CA GLY A 276 15.40 -24.51 4.05
C GLY A 276 16.10 -23.17 3.77
N PHE A 277 17.43 -23.14 3.83
CA PHE A 277 18.18 -21.90 3.62
C PHE A 277 18.38 -21.57 2.13
N TRP A 278 18.63 -22.56 1.26
CA TRP A 278 19.00 -22.36 -0.14
C TRP A 278 17.89 -22.63 -1.15
N GLY A 279 16.75 -23.16 -0.71
CA GLY A 279 15.62 -23.51 -1.57
C GLY A 279 15.79 -24.82 -2.32
N ARG A 280 14.72 -25.22 -3.01
CA ARG A 280 14.64 -26.43 -3.84
C ARG A 280 14.95 -26.16 -5.32
N GLY A 281 15.20 -24.92 -5.68
CA GLY A 281 15.34 -24.44 -7.05
C GLY A 281 14.04 -23.83 -7.60
N LEU A 282 14.20 -22.83 -8.46
CA LEU A 282 13.08 -22.12 -9.10
C LEU A 282 12.21 -23.12 -9.88
N GLY A 283 10.91 -23.05 -9.71
CA GLY A 283 9.95 -23.93 -10.37
C GLY A 283 9.68 -25.24 -9.63
N ASN A 284 10.41 -25.59 -8.56
CA ASN A 284 10.36 -26.87 -7.88
C ASN A 284 9.56 -26.87 -6.56
N SER A 285 8.69 -25.90 -6.35
CA SER A 285 7.79 -25.91 -5.20
C SER A 285 6.78 -27.04 -5.31
N ILE A 286 6.60 -27.80 -4.23
CA ILE A 286 5.56 -28.81 -4.08
C ILE A 286 4.24 -28.14 -3.74
N GLN A 287 4.29 -27.13 -2.87
CA GLN A 287 3.08 -26.52 -2.30
C GLN A 287 2.22 -25.79 -3.35
N LYS A 288 2.83 -25.26 -4.42
CA LYS A 288 2.10 -24.66 -5.55
C LYS A 288 1.30 -25.66 -6.39
N ALA A 289 1.51 -26.97 -6.22
CA ALA A 289 0.81 -28.03 -6.97
C ALA A 289 -0.61 -28.30 -6.42
N GLY A 290 -1.28 -27.29 -5.87
CA GLY A 290 -2.65 -27.37 -5.37
C GLY A 290 -2.78 -27.57 -3.86
N TYR A 291 -1.66 -27.72 -3.15
CA TYR A 291 -1.68 -27.86 -1.68
C TYR A 291 -1.86 -26.51 -0.98
N LEU A 292 -1.24 -25.44 -1.50
CA LEU A 292 -1.36 -24.10 -0.93
C LEU A 292 -2.35 -23.27 -1.76
N PRO A 293 -3.50 -22.88 -1.23
CA PRO A 293 -4.40 -21.93 -1.86
C PRO A 293 -3.72 -20.56 -2.02
N GLU A 294 -4.06 -19.85 -3.09
CA GLU A 294 -3.56 -18.49 -3.37
C GLU A 294 -2.03 -18.32 -3.32
N PRO A 295 -1.25 -19.24 -3.97
CA PRO A 295 0.21 -19.25 -3.87
C PRO A 295 0.86 -18.06 -4.61
N ASN A 296 0.16 -17.40 -5.54
CA ASN A 296 0.66 -16.27 -6.31
C ASN A 296 0.24 -14.90 -5.74
N THR A 297 -0.65 -14.86 -4.74
CA THR A 297 -1.16 -13.66 -4.07
C THR A 297 -0.57 -13.51 -2.66
N ASP A 298 -1.31 -13.93 -1.65
CA ASP A 298 -1.00 -13.71 -0.23
C ASP A 298 0.17 -14.56 0.24
N PHE A 299 0.32 -15.78 -0.30
CA PHE A 299 1.32 -16.74 0.10
C PHE A 299 2.52 -16.84 -0.84
N ILE A 300 2.73 -15.83 -1.71
CA ILE A 300 3.85 -15.86 -2.65
C ILE A 300 5.20 -15.98 -1.93
N MET A 301 5.34 -15.40 -0.73
CA MET A 301 6.57 -15.49 0.07
C MET A 301 6.82 -16.90 0.62
N ALA A 302 5.79 -17.71 0.80
CA ALA A 302 5.94 -19.15 1.10
C ALA A 302 6.56 -19.88 -0.09
N ILE A 303 6.10 -19.59 -1.32
CA ILE A 303 6.66 -20.17 -2.55
C ILE A 303 8.10 -19.68 -2.78
N VAL A 304 8.37 -18.38 -2.54
CA VAL A 304 9.76 -17.86 -2.55
C VAL A 304 10.63 -18.62 -1.56
N GLY A 305 10.12 -18.86 -0.35
CA GLY A 305 10.81 -19.63 0.69
C GLY A 305 11.07 -21.07 0.27
N GLU A 306 10.12 -21.75 -0.39
CA GLU A 306 10.28 -23.12 -0.84
C GLU A 306 11.24 -23.23 -2.04
N GLU A 307 11.10 -22.36 -3.05
CA GLU A 307 11.90 -22.44 -4.27
C GLU A 307 13.31 -21.88 -4.12
N LEU A 308 13.43 -20.73 -3.44
CA LEU A 308 14.69 -19.99 -3.38
C LEU A 308 15.30 -19.97 -1.97
N GLY A 309 14.55 -20.40 -0.96
CA GLY A 309 15.02 -20.52 0.42
C GLY A 309 14.94 -19.23 1.24
N ALA A 310 15.28 -19.37 2.52
CA ALA A 310 15.30 -18.25 3.47
C ALA A 310 16.31 -17.18 3.07
N ALA A 311 17.40 -17.51 2.39
CA ALA A 311 18.39 -16.56 1.90
C ALA A 311 17.77 -15.48 1.00
N TRP A 312 16.88 -15.86 0.07
CA TRP A 312 16.20 -14.90 -0.80
C TRP A 312 15.15 -14.07 -0.08
N ILE A 313 14.44 -14.64 0.92
CA ILE A 313 13.55 -13.85 1.78
C ILE A 313 14.35 -12.76 2.48
N LEU A 314 15.52 -13.07 3.03
CA LEU A 314 16.39 -12.08 3.68
C LEU A 314 16.92 -11.02 2.71
N ILE A 315 17.29 -11.41 1.48
CA ILE A 315 17.69 -10.45 0.42
C ILE A 315 16.54 -9.49 0.09
N ILE A 316 15.32 -10.00 -0.09
CA ILE A 316 14.14 -9.19 -0.37
C ILE A 316 13.88 -8.22 0.79
N LEU A 317 13.92 -8.69 2.03
CA LEU A 317 13.77 -7.85 3.21
C LEU A 317 14.86 -6.79 3.30
N ALA A 318 16.11 -7.11 2.96
CA ALA A 318 17.21 -6.14 2.92
C ALA A 318 16.98 -5.06 1.84
N VAL A 319 16.49 -5.45 0.65
CA VAL A 319 16.15 -4.50 -0.42
C VAL A 319 15.04 -3.55 0.03
N PHE A 320 13.95 -4.07 0.61
CA PHE A 320 12.89 -3.21 1.12
C PHE A 320 13.33 -2.38 2.32
N GLY A 321 14.15 -2.93 3.21
CA GLY A 321 14.78 -2.21 4.31
C GLY A 321 15.61 -1.02 3.80
N PHE A 322 16.37 -1.21 2.72
CA PHE A 322 17.11 -0.13 2.08
C PHE A 322 16.20 0.92 1.43
N ILE A 323 15.10 0.51 0.78
CA ILE A 323 14.09 1.44 0.22
C ILE A 323 13.49 2.28 1.36
N ILE A 324 13.04 1.66 2.45
CA ILE A 324 12.49 2.33 3.63
C ILE A 324 13.52 3.30 4.22
N TRP A 325 14.74 2.85 4.47
CA TRP A 325 15.83 3.67 5.00
C TRP A 325 16.08 4.90 4.13
N ARG A 326 16.10 4.75 2.80
CA ARG A 326 16.32 5.85 1.88
C ARG A 326 15.18 6.87 1.90
N LEU A 327 13.92 6.42 1.98
CA LEU A 327 12.76 7.31 2.15
C LEU A 327 12.83 8.08 3.46
N VAL A 328 13.21 7.41 4.56
CA VAL A 328 13.40 8.02 5.88
C VAL A 328 14.50 9.08 5.86
N ILE A 329 15.64 8.83 5.20
CA ILE A 329 16.71 9.83 5.05
C ILE A 329 16.19 11.10 4.35
N TYR A 330 15.44 10.96 3.24
CA TYR A 330 14.85 12.13 2.58
C TYR A 330 13.81 12.83 3.46
N ALA A 331 13.05 12.08 4.24
CA ALA A 331 12.09 12.64 5.20
C ALA A 331 12.79 13.47 6.29
N VAL A 332 13.92 12.98 6.84
CA VAL A 332 14.70 13.70 7.87
C VAL A 332 15.33 14.98 7.31
N LYS A 333 15.86 14.94 6.09
CA LYS A 333 16.54 16.07 5.47
C LYS A 333 15.60 17.25 5.14
N THR A 334 14.31 16.99 4.91
CA THR A 334 13.40 18.05 4.48
C THR A 334 12.89 18.91 5.64
N ARG A 335 12.80 20.23 5.39
CA ARG A 335 12.12 21.18 6.29
C ARG A 335 10.62 21.25 6.04
N ASN A 336 10.14 20.78 4.88
CA ASN A 336 8.72 20.77 4.55
C ASN A 336 8.02 19.62 5.29
N MET A 337 7.19 19.96 6.28
CA MET A 337 6.53 18.98 7.15
C MET A 337 5.59 18.05 6.39
N GLN A 338 4.90 18.54 5.37
CA GLN A 338 4.02 17.70 4.55
C GLN A 338 4.81 16.62 3.79
N ILE A 339 5.91 17.01 3.14
CA ILE A 339 6.80 16.08 2.42
C ILE A 339 7.36 15.06 3.41
N ARG A 340 7.83 15.53 4.57
CA ARG A 340 8.38 14.68 5.65
C ARG A 340 7.37 13.60 6.05
N LEU A 341 6.15 14.01 6.43
CA LEU A 341 5.12 13.09 6.89
C LEU A 341 4.64 12.14 5.79
N THR A 342 4.57 12.60 4.53
CA THR A 342 4.22 11.72 3.42
C THR A 342 5.28 10.65 3.20
N LEU A 343 6.58 11.01 3.21
CA LEU A 343 7.65 10.03 3.04
C LEU A 343 7.72 9.03 4.21
N TYR A 344 7.49 9.48 5.46
CA TYR A 344 7.35 8.58 6.61
C TYR A 344 6.13 7.67 6.47
N GLY A 345 4.99 8.21 6.01
CA GLY A 345 3.79 7.42 5.76
C GLY A 345 4.00 6.34 4.70
N ILE A 346 4.70 6.66 3.60
CA ILE A 346 5.04 5.69 2.55
C ILE A 346 6.01 4.63 3.08
N ALA A 347 7.05 5.03 3.82
CA ALA A 347 7.99 4.10 4.45
C ALA A 347 7.29 3.15 5.43
N ALA A 348 6.38 3.69 6.25
CA ALA A 348 5.55 2.90 7.17
C ALA A 348 4.60 1.95 6.42
N TYR A 349 3.98 2.41 5.32
CA TYR A 349 3.10 1.58 4.50
C TYR A 349 3.83 0.34 3.97
N ILE A 350 5.04 0.53 3.41
CA ILE A 350 5.88 -0.59 2.96
C ILE A 350 6.14 -1.55 4.12
N GLY A 351 6.63 -1.04 5.25
CA GLY A 351 7.02 -1.86 6.41
C GLY A 351 5.84 -2.63 7.01
N ILE A 352 4.70 -1.96 7.24
CA ILE A 352 3.50 -2.59 7.81
C ILE A 352 2.98 -3.68 6.88
N GLN A 353 2.90 -3.41 5.57
CA GLN A 353 2.37 -4.38 4.62
C GLN A 353 3.26 -5.62 4.51
N ILE A 354 4.59 -5.46 4.56
CA ILE A 354 5.55 -6.59 4.64
C ILE A 354 5.36 -7.37 5.94
N LEU A 355 5.28 -6.68 7.08
CA LEU A 355 5.10 -7.33 8.38
C LEU A 355 3.79 -8.12 8.46
N VAL A 356 2.69 -7.56 7.94
CA VAL A 356 1.38 -8.21 7.95
C VAL A 356 1.37 -9.41 7.00
N ASN A 357 1.89 -9.30 5.79
CA ASN A 357 1.93 -10.42 4.85
C ASN A 357 2.88 -11.53 5.34
N LEU A 358 4.15 -11.20 5.58
CA LEU A 358 5.12 -12.20 5.99
C LEU A 358 4.79 -12.79 7.37
N GLY A 359 4.28 -11.95 8.28
CA GLY A 359 3.79 -12.41 9.58
C GLY A 359 2.64 -13.42 9.47
N GLY A 360 1.73 -13.24 8.50
CA GLY A 360 0.69 -14.21 8.17
C GLY A 360 1.26 -15.51 7.58
N VAL A 361 2.24 -15.40 6.69
CA VAL A 361 2.91 -16.56 6.06
C VAL A 361 3.67 -17.41 7.08
N VAL A 362 4.31 -16.80 8.09
CA VAL A 362 5.04 -17.51 9.14
C VAL A 362 4.20 -17.74 10.42
N GLY A 363 2.93 -17.35 10.43
CA GLY A 363 2.01 -17.58 11.54
C GLY A 363 2.29 -16.74 12.78
N VAL A 364 2.92 -15.56 12.65
CA VAL A 364 3.12 -14.59 13.76
C VAL A 364 1.88 -13.71 13.94
N VAL A 365 1.12 -13.50 12.88
CA VAL A 365 -0.17 -12.81 12.90
C VAL A 365 -1.22 -13.64 12.15
N PRO A 366 -2.53 -13.45 12.42
CA PRO A 366 -3.57 -14.12 11.65
C PRO A 366 -3.46 -13.84 10.14
N ILE A 367 -3.88 -14.80 9.32
CA ILE A 367 -3.91 -14.64 7.85
C ILE A 367 -4.87 -13.51 7.48
N THR A 368 -4.37 -12.51 6.77
CA THR A 368 -5.13 -11.29 6.46
C THR A 368 -5.55 -11.18 5.00
N GLY A 369 -4.96 -11.95 4.09
CA GLY A 369 -5.21 -11.80 2.65
C GLY A 369 -4.52 -10.56 2.03
N VAL A 370 -3.56 -9.97 2.72
CA VAL A 370 -2.82 -8.81 2.25
C VAL A 370 -1.67 -9.24 1.36
N THR A 371 -1.55 -8.63 0.18
CA THR A 371 -0.49 -8.92 -0.80
C THR A 371 0.87 -8.42 -0.33
N PHE A 372 1.96 -9.12 -0.70
CA PHE A 372 3.32 -8.62 -0.49
C PHE A 372 3.65 -7.50 -1.50
N PRO A 373 4.23 -6.35 -1.07
CA PRO A 373 4.44 -5.18 -1.93
C PRO A 373 5.21 -5.52 -3.21
N LEU A 374 4.74 -5.10 -4.38
CA LEU A 374 5.37 -5.23 -5.70
C LEU A 374 5.63 -6.66 -6.20
N ILE A 375 5.59 -7.67 -5.34
CA ILE A 375 5.92 -9.07 -5.68
C ILE A 375 4.65 -9.87 -5.95
N SER A 376 3.65 -9.80 -5.04
CA SER A 376 2.39 -10.54 -5.19
C SER A 376 1.63 -10.18 -6.45
N TYR A 377 0.88 -11.15 -6.98
CA TYR A 377 -0.08 -10.90 -8.03
C TYR A 377 -1.21 -9.99 -7.52
N GLY A 378 -1.46 -8.88 -8.26
CA GLY A 378 -2.55 -7.98 -7.92
C GLY A 378 -2.50 -6.67 -8.69
N GLY A 379 -3.36 -6.51 -9.71
CA GLY A 379 -3.37 -5.31 -10.56
C GLY A 379 -3.60 -4.03 -9.78
N SER A 380 -4.59 -3.99 -8.86
CA SER A 380 -4.88 -2.81 -8.04
C SER A 380 -3.75 -2.47 -7.07
N SER A 381 -3.13 -3.49 -6.47
CA SER A 381 -1.99 -3.31 -5.57
C SER A 381 -0.79 -2.73 -6.33
N LEU A 382 -0.42 -3.29 -7.48
CA LEU A 382 0.67 -2.76 -8.31
C LEU A 382 0.43 -1.32 -8.75
N MET A 383 -0.80 -0.99 -9.16
CA MET A 383 -1.19 0.37 -9.55
C MET A 383 -1.08 1.35 -8.38
N SER A 384 -1.55 0.97 -7.20
CA SER A 384 -1.45 1.81 -5.99
C SER A 384 0.01 2.04 -5.60
N TRP A 385 0.87 1.03 -5.72
CA TRP A 385 2.31 1.16 -5.51
C TRP A 385 2.97 2.08 -6.55
N GLY A 386 2.57 2.01 -7.82
CA GLY A 386 3.03 2.94 -8.85
C GLY A 386 2.70 4.40 -8.50
N ILE A 387 1.47 4.66 -8.05
CA ILE A 387 1.06 5.98 -7.57
C ILE A 387 1.88 6.40 -6.33
N THR A 388 2.01 5.50 -5.36
CA THR A 388 2.73 5.74 -4.10
C THR A 388 4.19 6.14 -4.35
N PHE A 389 4.91 5.35 -5.14
CA PHE A 389 6.30 5.66 -5.49
C PHE A 389 6.42 6.88 -6.41
N GLY A 390 5.45 7.10 -7.32
CA GLY A 390 5.39 8.30 -8.13
C GLY A 390 5.31 9.58 -7.29
N ILE A 391 4.49 9.57 -6.23
CA ILE A 391 4.40 10.66 -5.26
C ILE A 391 5.73 10.80 -4.50
N ALA A 392 6.33 9.70 -4.02
CA ALA A 392 7.61 9.73 -3.32
C ALA A 392 8.72 10.33 -4.20
N PHE A 393 8.86 9.86 -5.44
CA PHE A 393 9.83 10.40 -6.40
C PHE A 393 9.60 11.88 -6.70
N ASN A 394 8.33 12.29 -6.87
CA ASN A 394 8.01 13.69 -7.11
C ASN A 394 8.47 14.57 -5.96
N MET A 395 8.21 14.16 -4.72
CA MET A 395 8.65 14.88 -3.51
C MET A 395 10.17 14.89 -3.37
N ILE A 396 10.84 13.75 -3.59
CA ILE A 396 12.30 13.65 -3.57
C ILE A 396 12.94 14.56 -4.66
N GLY A 397 12.35 14.60 -5.85
CA GLY A 397 12.80 15.46 -6.93
C GLY A 397 12.74 16.96 -6.56
N VAL A 398 11.66 17.39 -5.86
CA VAL A 398 11.54 18.75 -5.32
C VAL A 398 12.64 19.03 -4.30
N LEU A 399 12.96 18.08 -3.42
CA LEU A 399 14.03 18.24 -2.41
C LEU A 399 15.39 18.38 -3.07
N LYS A 400 15.77 17.48 -3.97
CA LYS A 400 17.05 17.52 -4.69
C LYS A 400 17.23 18.80 -5.51
N LYS A 401 16.15 19.26 -6.15
CA LYS A 401 16.17 20.53 -6.88
C LYS A 401 16.46 21.71 -5.94
N ASN A 402 15.79 21.76 -4.80
CA ASN A 402 15.99 22.84 -3.82
C ASN A 402 17.40 22.81 -3.20
N GLU A 403 17.96 21.62 -2.95
CA GLU A 403 19.34 21.46 -2.48
C GLU A 403 20.33 22.00 -3.53
N SER A 404 20.16 21.61 -4.80
CA SER A 404 21.04 22.07 -5.89
C SER A 404 20.99 23.58 -6.16
N LEU A 405 19.89 24.25 -5.83
CA LEU A 405 19.79 25.71 -5.94
C LEU A 405 20.54 26.41 -4.80
N ARG A 406 20.48 25.87 -3.57
CA ARG A 406 21.21 26.40 -2.41
C ARG A 406 22.72 26.24 -2.50
N GLU A 407 23.19 25.18 -3.15
CA GLU A 407 24.62 24.96 -3.38
C GLU A 407 25.24 25.92 -4.43
N ARG A 408 24.38 26.63 -5.17
CA ARG A 408 24.80 27.62 -6.21
C ARG A 408 24.75 29.06 -5.70
N GLU A 409 24.07 29.32 -4.60
CA GLU A 409 24.05 30.60 -3.88
C GLU A 409 25.19 30.66 -2.84
#